data_99cf618327aa2bb54860516498e0b26a
#
_entry.id   99cf618327aa2bb54860516498e0b26a
#
_cell.length_a   1.000
_cell.length_b   1.000
_cell.length_c   1.000
_cell.angle_alpha   90.00
_cell.angle_beta   90.00
_cell.angle_gamma   90.00
#
_symmetry.space_group_name_H-M   'P 1'
#
loop_
_entity.id
_entity.type
_entity.pdbx_description
1 polymer ?
#
loop_
_entity_poly.entity_id
_entity_poly.type
_entity_poly.pdbx_seq_one_letter_code
_entity_poly.pdbx_strand_id
1 'polypeptide(L)'
;DYISDGYFSYTPKTGFDDFKIALSNYVKDLKNENIPAKNVLPVDSAARAMYIVAKAFLKPGDEMIVFDPCDFLFRESCLAAGATPVYYSCGIDEKKRKMDLSKLESCITEKTKMIGLCNPHNPYGLTYTKEELDYIMSLCEKYDLYIMNDEIWSDIVYPDAKFESIYCLGNERCHRVMSVFGYSKSFGLAGLRVGCVYTTNDDAFDKLV
;
A
#
# COMPACT_ATOMS: atom_id res chain seq x y z
N ASP A 1 -4.09 -20.77 26.13
CA ASP A 1 -4.09 -20.91 24.66
C ASP A 1 -5.44 -20.43 24.12
N TYR A 2 -5.45 -19.49 23.17
CA TYR A 2 -6.64 -18.79 22.66
C TYR A 2 -7.72 -19.77 22.14
N ILE A 3 -7.30 -20.85 21.48
CA ILE A 3 -8.21 -21.90 21.00
C ILE A 3 -8.80 -22.69 22.17
N SER A 4 -7.98 -22.98 23.16
CA SER A 4 -8.43 -23.71 24.37
C SER A 4 -9.41 -22.90 25.22
N ASP A 5 -9.35 -21.58 25.14
CA ASP A 5 -10.27 -20.66 25.84
C ASP A 5 -11.64 -20.56 25.13
N GLY A 6 -11.82 -21.18 23.96
CA GLY A 6 -13.11 -21.33 23.29
C GLY A 6 -13.68 -20.07 22.63
N TYR A 7 -12.85 -19.16 22.17
CA TYR A 7 -13.29 -17.95 21.44
C TYR A 7 -13.72 -18.26 20.01
N PHE A 8 -14.93 -18.78 19.82
CA PHE A 8 -15.48 -19.18 18.51
C PHE A 8 -16.60 -18.26 18.01
N SER A 9 -16.85 -17.13 18.67
CA SER A 9 -17.85 -16.16 18.25
C SER A 9 -17.38 -15.30 17.08
N TYR A 10 -18.33 -14.60 16.45
CA TYR A 10 -17.98 -13.61 15.42
C TYR A 10 -17.08 -12.52 15.97
N THR A 11 -16.10 -12.12 15.18
CA THR A 11 -15.25 -10.96 15.48
C THR A 11 -16.02 -9.65 15.25
N PRO A 12 -15.60 -8.53 15.85
CA PRO A 12 -16.09 -7.22 15.46
C PRO A 12 -15.89 -6.98 13.94
N LYS A 13 -16.81 -6.24 13.30
CA LYS A 13 -16.80 -5.98 11.84
C LYS A 13 -15.45 -5.49 11.33
N THR A 14 -14.77 -4.64 12.09
CA THR A 14 -13.46 -4.06 11.74
C THR A 14 -12.29 -4.72 12.45
N GLY A 15 -12.48 -5.94 12.99
CA GLY A 15 -11.45 -6.68 13.71
C GLY A 15 -11.27 -6.26 15.18
N PHE A 16 -10.41 -6.97 15.89
CA PHE A 16 -10.13 -6.72 17.32
C PHE A 16 -9.25 -5.47 17.49
N ASP A 17 -9.55 -4.70 18.53
CA ASP A 17 -8.80 -3.48 18.85
C ASP A 17 -7.36 -3.77 19.25
N ASP A 18 -7.09 -4.88 19.93
CA ASP A 18 -5.72 -5.29 20.28
C ASP A 18 -4.82 -5.43 19.03
N PHE A 19 -5.34 -6.03 17.96
CA PHE A 19 -4.62 -6.13 16.69
C PHE A 19 -4.35 -4.75 16.10
N LYS A 20 -5.37 -3.89 16.05
CA LYS A 20 -5.27 -2.54 15.46
C LYS A 20 -4.27 -1.68 16.22
N ILE A 21 -4.31 -1.72 17.55
CA ILE A 21 -3.39 -1.00 18.42
C ILE A 21 -1.97 -1.54 18.25
N ALA A 22 -1.79 -2.86 18.22
CA ALA A 22 -0.49 -3.48 18.02
C ALA A 22 0.13 -3.07 16.67
N LEU A 23 -0.66 -3.08 15.58
CA LEU A 23 -0.18 -2.64 14.27
C LEU A 23 0.14 -1.15 14.26
N SER A 24 -0.74 -0.30 14.80
CA SER A 24 -0.50 1.15 14.87
C SER A 24 0.82 1.46 15.60
N ASN A 25 1.09 0.80 16.72
CA ASN A 25 2.35 0.93 17.44
C ASN A 25 3.53 0.41 16.62
N TYR A 26 3.38 -0.75 15.99
CA TYR A 26 4.43 -1.34 15.16
C TYR A 26 4.89 -0.43 14.02
N VAL A 27 3.96 0.11 13.23
CA VAL A 27 4.32 1.00 12.12
C VAL A 27 4.84 2.36 12.62
N LYS A 28 4.40 2.82 13.79
CA LYS A 28 4.93 4.01 14.43
C LYS A 28 6.38 3.83 14.86
N ASP A 29 6.68 2.73 15.53
CA ASP A 29 8.02 2.49 16.12
C ASP A 29 9.07 2.18 15.04
N LEU A 30 8.70 1.44 14.00
CA LEU A 30 9.63 1.00 12.95
C LEU A 30 9.70 1.92 11.73
N LYS A 31 8.59 2.58 11.38
CA LYS A 31 8.48 3.37 10.17
C LYS A 31 8.17 4.85 10.41
N ASN A 32 7.96 5.24 11.68
CA ASN A 32 7.52 6.59 12.08
C ASN A 32 6.18 7.00 11.43
N GLU A 33 5.27 6.05 11.24
CA GLU A 33 3.93 6.28 10.70
C GLU A 33 2.92 6.48 11.83
N ASN A 34 2.28 7.63 11.89
CA ASN A 34 1.24 7.91 12.89
C ASN A 34 -0.13 7.53 12.35
N ILE A 35 -0.47 6.26 12.40
CA ILE A 35 -1.74 5.71 11.92
C ILE A 35 -2.71 5.56 13.11
N PRO A 36 -3.92 6.16 13.06
CA PRO A 36 -4.93 5.91 14.08
C PRO A 36 -5.34 4.43 14.09
N ALA A 37 -5.32 3.78 15.25
CA ALA A 37 -5.69 2.37 15.36
C ALA A 37 -7.11 2.07 14.83
N LYS A 38 -8.05 3.02 14.96
CA LYS A 38 -9.40 2.93 14.39
C LYS A 38 -9.41 2.78 12.86
N ASN A 39 -8.36 3.25 12.17
CA ASN A 39 -8.22 3.25 10.71
C ASN A 39 -7.37 2.08 10.20
N VAL A 40 -7.30 1.00 10.97
CA VAL A 40 -6.69 -0.27 10.59
C VAL A 40 -7.80 -1.30 10.36
N LEU A 41 -7.86 -1.89 9.19
CA LEU A 41 -8.77 -2.98 8.82
C LEU A 41 -7.97 -4.27 8.66
N PRO A 42 -8.05 -5.21 9.62
CA PRO A 42 -7.48 -6.55 9.47
C PRO A 42 -8.19 -7.34 8.36
N VAL A 43 -7.41 -8.07 7.58
CA VAL A 43 -7.89 -8.93 6.49
C VAL A 43 -7.07 -10.22 6.43
N ASP A 44 -7.49 -11.18 5.61
CA ASP A 44 -6.84 -12.49 5.51
C ASP A 44 -5.49 -12.47 4.77
N SER A 45 -5.12 -11.37 4.14
CA SER A 45 -3.86 -11.24 3.40
C SER A 45 -3.65 -9.83 2.85
N ALA A 46 -2.40 -9.47 2.55
CA ALA A 46 -2.08 -8.27 1.77
C ALA A 46 -2.76 -8.28 0.39
N ALA A 47 -2.84 -9.44 -0.27
CA ALA A 47 -3.57 -9.58 -1.52
C ALA A 47 -5.04 -9.17 -1.37
N ARG A 48 -5.74 -9.65 -0.32
CA ARG A 48 -7.12 -9.26 -0.04
C ARG A 48 -7.23 -7.74 0.20
N ALA A 49 -6.28 -7.16 0.94
CA ALA A 49 -6.23 -5.72 1.16
C ALA A 49 -6.18 -4.94 -0.17
N MET A 50 -5.33 -5.36 -1.13
CA MET A 50 -5.24 -4.71 -2.45
C MET A 50 -6.57 -4.80 -3.23
N TYR A 51 -7.25 -5.95 -3.19
CA TYR A 51 -8.58 -6.08 -3.82
C TYR A 51 -9.63 -5.17 -3.17
N ILE A 52 -9.62 -5.03 -1.86
CA ILE A 52 -10.53 -4.14 -1.13
C ILE A 52 -10.26 -2.70 -1.53
N VAL A 53 -8.99 -2.25 -1.51
CA VAL A 53 -8.61 -0.90 -1.93
C VAL A 53 -9.04 -0.62 -3.36
N ALA A 54 -8.74 -1.53 -4.30
CA ALA A 54 -9.12 -1.34 -5.69
C ALA A 54 -10.64 -1.20 -5.84
N LYS A 55 -11.43 -2.07 -5.21
CA LYS A 55 -12.89 -2.04 -5.30
C LYS A 55 -13.53 -0.84 -4.59
N ALA A 56 -12.91 -0.30 -3.56
CA ALA A 56 -13.40 0.86 -2.82
C ALA A 56 -13.18 2.19 -3.59
N PHE A 57 -12.11 2.27 -4.40
CA PHE A 57 -11.66 3.53 -5.01
C PHE A 57 -11.65 3.56 -6.53
N LEU A 58 -11.87 2.41 -7.19
CA LEU A 58 -11.95 2.30 -8.64
C LEU A 58 -13.31 1.77 -9.08
N LYS A 59 -13.75 2.20 -10.25
CA LYS A 59 -14.98 1.73 -10.92
C LYS A 59 -14.70 1.40 -12.38
N PRO A 60 -15.60 0.69 -13.06
CA PRO A 60 -15.46 0.43 -14.50
C PRO A 60 -15.24 1.72 -15.28
N GLY A 61 -14.20 1.72 -16.12
CA GLY A 61 -13.79 2.87 -16.93
C GLY A 61 -12.70 3.74 -16.32
N ASP A 62 -12.40 3.58 -15.02
CA ASP A 62 -11.23 4.21 -14.39
C ASP A 62 -9.93 3.51 -14.82
N GLU A 63 -8.81 4.21 -14.62
CA GLU A 63 -7.47 3.71 -14.87
C GLU A 63 -6.63 3.72 -13.58
N MET A 64 -5.77 2.72 -13.46
CA MET A 64 -4.75 2.62 -12.41
C MET A 64 -3.39 2.49 -13.05
N ILE A 65 -2.44 3.37 -12.68
CA ILE A 65 -1.05 3.23 -13.12
C ILE A 65 -0.40 2.08 -12.34
N VAL A 66 0.18 1.14 -13.08
CA VAL A 66 0.90 -0.02 -12.56
C VAL A 66 2.32 0.03 -13.10
N PHE A 67 3.30 0.00 -12.23
CA PHE A 67 4.70 -0.08 -12.62
C PHE A 67 4.97 -1.43 -13.30
N ASP A 68 5.79 -1.44 -14.33
CA ASP A 68 6.14 -2.66 -15.06
C ASP A 68 7.68 -2.77 -15.20
N PRO A 69 8.25 -3.86 -14.68
CA PRO A 69 7.61 -4.93 -13.91
C PRO A 69 7.26 -4.55 -12.47
N CYS A 70 6.17 -5.15 -11.94
CA CYS A 70 5.79 -5.03 -10.54
C CYS A 70 5.05 -6.29 -10.08
N ASP A 71 4.73 -6.40 -8.81
CA ASP A 71 3.88 -7.48 -8.29
C ASP A 71 2.56 -7.55 -9.06
N PHE A 72 2.21 -8.75 -9.52
CA PHE A 72 1.03 -8.97 -10.38
C PHE A 72 -0.29 -8.61 -9.69
N LEU A 73 -0.33 -8.54 -8.37
CA LEU A 73 -1.53 -8.19 -7.60
C LEU A 73 -2.03 -6.78 -7.86
N PHE A 74 -1.16 -5.84 -8.24
CA PHE A 74 -1.60 -4.50 -8.66
C PHE A 74 -2.50 -4.59 -9.90
N ARG A 75 -2.06 -5.35 -10.90
CA ARG A 75 -2.85 -5.60 -12.12
C ARG A 75 -4.15 -6.33 -11.80
N GLU A 76 -4.06 -7.44 -11.04
CA GLU A 76 -5.21 -8.30 -10.77
C GLU A 76 -6.30 -7.57 -9.94
N SER A 77 -5.90 -6.80 -8.93
CA SER A 77 -6.83 -5.99 -8.14
C SER A 77 -7.50 -4.89 -8.95
N CYS A 78 -6.76 -4.22 -9.84
CA CYS A 78 -7.29 -3.23 -10.79
C CYS A 78 -8.36 -3.85 -11.69
N LEU A 79 -8.04 -4.97 -12.34
CA LEU A 79 -8.99 -5.69 -13.21
C LEU A 79 -10.22 -6.19 -12.45
N ALA A 80 -10.06 -6.66 -11.22
CA ALA A 80 -11.19 -7.11 -10.38
C ALA A 80 -12.15 -5.97 -10.00
N ALA A 81 -11.67 -4.72 -9.99
CA ALA A 81 -12.52 -3.54 -9.83
C ALA A 81 -13.22 -3.12 -11.13
N GLY A 82 -12.89 -3.75 -12.26
CA GLY A 82 -13.40 -3.39 -13.60
C GLY A 82 -12.64 -2.20 -14.22
N ALA A 83 -11.54 -1.78 -13.60
CA ALA A 83 -10.69 -0.71 -14.08
C ALA A 83 -9.61 -1.23 -15.05
N THR A 84 -8.92 -0.32 -15.72
CA THR A 84 -7.89 -0.62 -16.72
C THR A 84 -6.51 -0.33 -16.15
N PRO A 85 -5.58 -1.31 -16.11
CA PRO A 85 -4.21 -1.05 -15.74
C PRO A 85 -3.48 -0.31 -16.88
N VAL A 86 -2.87 0.82 -16.54
CA VAL A 86 -1.98 1.59 -17.44
C VAL A 86 -0.55 1.31 -17.00
N TYR A 87 0.22 0.64 -17.86
CA TYR A 87 1.57 0.23 -17.50
C TYR A 87 2.57 1.37 -17.69
N TYR A 88 3.28 1.63 -16.62
CA TYR A 88 4.46 2.48 -16.63
C TYR A 88 5.72 1.62 -16.67
N SER A 89 6.34 1.50 -17.85
CA SER A 89 7.62 0.79 -17.98
C SER A 89 8.73 1.61 -17.32
N CYS A 90 9.05 1.28 -16.08
CA CYS A 90 10.11 1.95 -15.36
C CYS A 90 11.47 1.38 -15.79
N GLY A 91 12.28 2.21 -16.43
CA GLY A 91 13.70 1.91 -16.63
C GLY A 91 14.45 1.94 -15.30
N ILE A 92 15.53 1.17 -15.19
CA ILE A 92 16.45 1.25 -14.05
C ILE A 92 17.72 1.94 -14.50
N ASP A 93 18.12 2.99 -13.80
CA ASP A 93 19.51 3.45 -13.84
C ASP A 93 20.34 2.52 -12.96
N GLU A 94 20.97 1.50 -13.57
CA GLU A 94 21.76 0.48 -12.88
C GLU A 94 22.91 1.09 -12.08
N LYS A 95 23.48 2.21 -12.53
CA LYS A 95 24.59 2.88 -11.85
C LYS A 95 24.12 3.58 -10.58
N LYS A 96 22.95 4.19 -10.62
CA LYS A 96 22.35 4.88 -9.48
C LYS A 96 21.45 3.98 -8.63
N ARG A 97 21.13 2.78 -9.11
CA ARG A 97 20.16 1.87 -8.49
C ARG A 97 18.83 2.58 -8.18
N LYS A 98 18.32 3.30 -9.17
CA LYS A 98 17.09 4.09 -9.07
C LYS A 98 16.17 3.79 -10.23
N MET A 99 14.87 3.92 -10.00
CA MET A 99 13.90 3.87 -11.08
C MET A 99 13.81 5.23 -11.79
N ASP A 100 13.65 5.19 -13.10
CA ASP A 100 13.38 6.40 -13.87
C ASP A 100 11.90 6.75 -13.77
N LEU A 101 11.58 7.85 -13.11
CA LEU A 101 10.21 8.35 -12.94
C LEU A 101 9.88 9.51 -13.91
N SER A 102 10.81 9.89 -14.78
CA SER A 102 10.70 11.10 -15.60
C SER A 102 9.50 11.14 -16.54
N LYS A 103 8.97 9.98 -16.92
CA LYS A 103 7.82 9.85 -17.82
C LYS A 103 6.52 9.46 -17.12
N LEU A 104 6.53 9.31 -15.78
CA LEU A 104 5.37 8.85 -15.01
C LEU A 104 4.15 9.75 -15.25
N GLU A 105 4.34 11.05 -15.25
CA GLU A 105 3.27 12.02 -15.49
C GLU A 105 2.59 11.83 -16.85
N SER A 106 3.33 11.43 -17.89
CA SER A 106 2.76 11.24 -19.23
C SER A 106 1.79 10.05 -19.34
N CYS A 107 1.76 9.17 -18.33
CA CYS A 107 0.81 8.07 -18.24
C CYS A 107 -0.53 8.48 -17.62
N ILE A 108 -0.62 9.68 -17.04
CA ILE A 108 -1.84 10.16 -16.38
C ILE A 108 -2.81 10.70 -17.42
N THR A 109 -4.05 10.20 -17.37
CA THR A 109 -5.18 10.67 -18.18
C THR A 109 -6.32 11.15 -17.26
N GLU A 110 -7.38 11.68 -17.83
CA GLU A 110 -8.61 12.06 -17.08
C GLU A 110 -9.29 10.86 -16.38
N LYS A 111 -9.03 9.66 -16.88
CA LYS A 111 -9.56 8.41 -16.31
C LYS A 111 -8.69 7.84 -15.20
N THR A 112 -7.45 8.29 -15.08
CA THR A 112 -6.55 7.82 -14.02
C THR A 112 -7.09 8.24 -12.66
N LYS A 113 -7.20 7.29 -11.74
CA LYS A 113 -7.69 7.51 -10.36
C LYS A 113 -6.75 7.01 -9.29
N MET A 114 -5.79 6.15 -9.66
CA MET A 114 -4.91 5.52 -8.69
C MET A 114 -3.52 5.25 -9.27
N ILE A 115 -2.51 5.34 -8.41
CA ILE A 115 -1.16 4.83 -8.65
C ILE A 115 -0.90 3.67 -7.70
N GLY A 116 -0.42 2.55 -8.23
CA GLY A 116 0.08 1.43 -7.43
C GLY A 116 1.55 1.64 -7.10
N LEU A 117 1.88 1.82 -5.83
CA LEU A 117 3.24 2.00 -5.34
C LEU A 117 3.69 0.79 -4.54
N CYS A 118 4.77 0.14 -4.97
CA CYS A 118 5.41 -0.97 -4.24
C CYS A 118 6.75 -0.48 -3.67
N ASN A 119 6.88 -0.43 -2.36
CA ASN A 119 8.10 0.07 -1.70
C ASN A 119 8.47 -0.75 -0.45
N PRO A 120 9.57 -1.49 -0.42
CA PRO A 120 10.57 -1.72 -1.49
C PRO A 120 9.94 -2.35 -2.73
N HIS A 121 10.46 -1.98 -3.91
CA HIS A 121 9.87 -2.39 -5.18
C HIS A 121 10.16 -3.86 -5.52
N ASN A 122 9.11 -4.65 -5.71
CA ASN A 122 9.19 -6.01 -6.21
C ASN A 122 8.91 -6.02 -7.73
N PRO A 123 9.81 -6.53 -8.61
CA PRO A 123 10.93 -7.41 -8.31
C PRO A 123 12.32 -6.75 -8.16
N TYR A 124 12.45 -5.46 -8.34
CA TYR A 124 13.76 -4.83 -8.45
C TYR A 124 14.55 -4.73 -7.13
N GLY A 125 13.88 -4.86 -5.96
CA GLY A 125 14.51 -4.72 -4.65
C GLY A 125 15.06 -3.31 -4.40
N LEU A 126 14.45 -2.30 -5.01
CA LEU A 126 14.81 -0.89 -4.85
C LEU A 126 13.88 -0.22 -3.84
N THR A 127 14.43 0.70 -3.05
CA THR A 127 13.68 1.62 -2.21
C THR A 127 13.60 2.98 -2.86
N TYR A 128 12.50 3.70 -2.63
CA TYR A 128 12.36 5.08 -3.09
C TYR A 128 13.00 6.05 -2.09
N THR A 129 13.61 7.13 -2.60
CA THR A 129 14.04 8.25 -1.78
C THR A 129 12.84 9.13 -1.42
N LYS A 130 13.01 9.99 -0.40
CA LYS A 130 11.98 10.96 -0.03
C LYS A 130 11.58 11.87 -1.20
N GLU A 131 12.54 12.28 -2.01
CA GLU A 131 12.31 13.13 -3.18
C GLU A 131 11.50 12.40 -4.28
N GLU A 132 11.75 11.10 -4.48
CA GLU A 132 10.98 10.27 -5.41
C GLU A 132 9.54 10.06 -4.91
N LEU A 133 9.36 9.81 -3.62
CA LEU A 133 8.05 9.72 -2.99
C LEU A 133 7.30 11.05 -3.05
N ASP A 134 8.00 12.18 -2.82
CA ASP A 134 7.45 13.53 -2.93
C ASP A 134 6.99 13.85 -4.35
N TYR A 135 7.76 13.45 -5.36
CA TYR A 135 7.38 13.59 -6.76
C TYR A 135 6.10 12.81 -7.09
N ILE A 136 6.00 11.53 -6.69
CA ILE A 136 4.80 10.71 -6.89
C ILE A 136 3.60 11.35 -6.18
N MET A 137 3.78 11.78 -4.92
CA MET A 137 2.72 12.43 -4.16
C MET A 137 2.25 13.73 -4.82
N SER A 138 3.17 14.54 -5.33
CA SER A 138 2.86 15.80 -6.02
C SER A 138 2.02 15.58 -7.28
N LEU A 139 2.28 14.50 -8.02
CA LEU A 139 1.42 14.08 -9.13
C LEU A 139 0.03 13.69 -8.64
N CYS A 140 -0.06 12.93 -7.53
CA CYS A 140 -1.34 12.53 -6.96
C CYS A 140 -2.16 13.73 -6.45
N GLU A 141 -1.50 14.72 -5.89
CA GLU A 141 -2.13 15.98 -5.49
C GLU A 141 -2.62 16.79 -6.70
N LYS A 142 -1.77 16.91 -7.73
CA LYS A 142 -2.07 17.68 -8.95
C LYS A 142 -3.26 17.11 -9.74
N TYR A 143 -3.37 15.78 -9.80
CA TYR A 143 -4.35 15.08 -10.62
C TYR A 143 -5.48 14.42 -9.82
N ASP A 144 -5.54 14.68 -8.51
CA ASP A 144 -6.51 14.10 -7.57
C ASP A 144 -6.55 12.57 -7.62
N LEU A 145 -5.39 11.94 -7.49
CA LEU A 145 -5.23 10.49 -7.52
C LEU A 145 -5.07 9.92 -6.11
N TYR A 146 -5.52 8.68 -5.94
CA TYR A 146 -5.23 7.86 -4.77
C TYR A 146 -3.92 7.06 -4.95
N ILE A 147 -3.34 6.59 -3.85
CA ILE A 147 -2.18 5.70 -3.85
C ILE A 147 -2.56 4.40 -3.15
N MET A 148 -2.46 3.29 -3.88
CA MET A 148 -2.40 1.96 -3.29
C MET A 148 -0.93 1.66 -2.96
N ASN A 149 -0.57 1.73 -1.68
CA ASN A 149 0.81 1.63 -1.21
C ASN A 149 1.07 0.26 -0.60
N ASP A 150 1.87 -0.56 -1.26
CA ASP A 150 2.30 -1.88 -0.76
C ASP A 150 3.71 -1.79 -0.17
N GLU A 151 3.78 -1.84 1.16
CA GLU A 151 5.03 -1.83 1.93
C GLU A 151 5.29 -3.17 2.63
N ILE A 152 4.79 -4.30 2.07
CA ILE A 152 4.93 -5.63 2.69
C ILE A 152 6.39 -6.07 2.87
N TRP A 153 7.33 -5.48 2.12
CA TRP A 153 8.76 -5.77 2.18
C TRP A 153 9.56 -4.77 3.03
N SER A 154 8.91 -3.80 3.67
CA SER A 154 9.56 -2.67 4.35
C SER A 154 10.59 -3.06 5.42
N ASP A 155 10.41 -4.22 6.06
CA ASP A 155 11.28 -4.68 7.13
C ASP A 155 12.47 -5.51 6.64
N ILE A 156 12.52 -5.79 5.32
CA ILE A 156 13.58 -6.59 4.70
C ILE A 156 14.37 -5.69 3.77
N VAL A 157 15.31 -4.95 4.34
CA VAL A 157 16.14 -3.97 3.64
C VAL A 157 17.60 -4.28 3.88
N TYR A 158 18.43 -4.17 2.85
CA TYR A 158 19.86 -4.37 2.98
C TYR A 158 20.48 -3.34 3.95
N PRO A 159 21.56 -3.69 4.68
CA PRO A 159 22.17 -2.80 5.68
C PRO A 159 22.66 -1.45 5.13
N ASP A 160 22.99 -1.39 3.84
CA ASP A 160 23.46 -0.21 3.13
C ASP A 160 22.35 0.56 2.41
N ALA A 161 21.10 0.08 2.49
CA ALA A 161 19.94 0.72 1.92
C ALA A 161 19.09 1.38 3.00
N LYS A 162 18.46 2.51 2.67
CA LYS A 162 17.52 3.21 3.55
C LYS A 162 16.10 2.99 3.01
N PHE A 163 15.21 2.53 3.86
CA PHE A 163 13.77 2.54 3.60
C PHE A 163 13.14 3.84 4.13
N GLU A 164 12.36 4.48 3.29
CA GLU A 164 11.49 5.60 3.68
C GLU A 164 10.06 5.21 3.33
N SER A 165 9.16 5.20 4.31
CA SER A 165 7.73 5.06 4.04
C SER A 165 7.19 6.33 3.38
N ILE A 166 6.13 6.21 2.56
CA ILE A 166 5.47 7.37 1.97
C ILE A 166 4.94 8.35 3.04
N TYR A 167 4.68 7.87 4.26
CA TYR A 167 4.26 8.72 5.38
C TYR A 167 5.34 9.67 5.91
N CYS A 168 6.60 9.54 5.44
CA CYS A 168 7.64 10.53 5.70
C CYS A 168 7.29 11.94 5.15
N LEU A 169 6.29 12.03 4.25
CA LEU A 169 5.79 13.27 3.67
C LEU A 169 4.76 13.99 4.56
N GLY A 170 4.38 13.38 5.68
CA GLY A 170 3.40 13.92 6.64
C GLY A 170 1.97 13.43 6.38
N ASN A 171 1.24 13.24 7.49
CA ASN A 171 -0.09 12.64 7.46
C ASN A 171 -1.12 13.47 6.66
N GLU A 172 -0.99 14.79 6.65
CA GLU A 172 -1.90 15.68 5.91
C GLU A 172 -1.86 15.42 4.41
N ARG A 173 -0.68 15.18 3.84
CA ARG A 173 -0.52 14.81 2.43
C ARG A 173 -0.93 13.37 2.16
N CYS A 174 -0.74 12.50 3.14
CA CYS A 174 -1.01 11.05 3.00
C CYS A 174 -2.48 10.67 3.19
N HIS A 175 -3.43 11.63 3.27
CA HIS A 175 -4.87 11.35 3.35
C HIS A 175 -5.42 10.60 2.12
N ARG A 176 -4.68 10.56 1.01
CA ARG A 176 -5.01 9.83 -0.22
C ARG A 176 -4.29 8.47 -0.36
N VAL A 177 -3.59 8.04 0.69
CA VAL A 177 -2.82 6.79 0.72
C VAL A 177 -3.59 5.71 1.45
N MET A 178 -3.76 4.55 0.81
CA MET A 178 -4.21 3.31 1.43
C MET A 178 -3.05 2.33 1.43
N SER A 179 -2.48 2.09 2.61
CA SER A 179 -1.34 1.20 2.77
C SER A 179 -1.77 -0.23 3.04
N VAL A 180 -1.10 -1.13 2.38
CA VAL A 180 -1.28 -2.58 2.51
C VAL A 180 -0.06 -3.14 3.23
N PHE A 181 -0.30 -3.96 4.23
CA PHE A 181 0.73 -4.66 4.97
C PHE A 181 0.31 -6.09 5.30
N GLY A 182 1.29 -6.97 5.49
CA GLY A 182 1.02 -8.36 5.85
C GLY A 182 2.23 -9.02 6.47
N TYR A 183 1.98 -10.05 7.26
CA TYR A 183 3.00 -10.77 8.03
C TYR A 183 3.64 -11.92 7.26
N SER A 184 3.32 -12.04 5.96
CA SER A 184 3.78 -13.14 5.10
C SER A 184 5.28 -13.13 4.85
N LYS A 185 5.89 -11.94 4.76
CA LYS A 185 7.29 -11.74 4.38
C LYS A 185 8.18 -11.61 5.61
N SER A 186 8.11 -10.49 6.29
CA SER A 186 8.98 -10.17 7.44
C SER A 186 8.88 -11.18 8.58
N PHE A 187 7.71 -11.77 8.78
CA PHE A 187 7.45 -12.72 9.87
C PHE A 187 7.40 -14.18 9.41
N GLY A 188 7.47 -14.46 8.10
CA GLY A 188 7.37 -15.83 7.58
C GLY A 188 6.01 -16.50 7.81
N LEU A 189 4.95 -15.73 8.05
CA LEU A 189 3.63 -16.22 8.47
C LEU A 189 2.61 -16.30 7.32
N ALA A 190 3.07 -16.55 6.09
CA ALA A 190 2.20 -16.60 4.91
C ALA A 190 1.01 -17.58 5.06
N GLY A 191 1.24 -18.70 5.72
CA GLY A 191 0.22 -19.74 5.94
C GLY A 191 -0.86 -19.34 6.96
N LEU A 192 -0.62 -18.39 7.85
CA LEU A 192 -1.59 -17.92 8.83
C LEU A 192 -2.61 -16.93 8.26
N ARG A 193 -2.39 -16.46 7.05
CA ARG A 193 -3.33 -15.57 6.33
C ARG A 193 -3.72 -14.34 7.14
N VAL A 194 -2.73 -13.51 7.50
CA VAL A 194 -2.93 -12.26 8.24
C VAL A 194 -2.34 -11.08 7.45
N GLY A 195 -3.15 -10.09 7.23
CA GLY A 195 -2.78 -8.82 6.61
C GLY A 195 -3.70 -7.70 7.07
N CYS A 196 -3.48 -6.51 6.57
CA CYS A 196 -4.33 -5.37 6.84
C CYS A 196 -4.22 -4.32 5.74
N VAL A 197 -5.20 -3.43 5.72
CA VAL A 197 -5.12 -2.13 5.05
C VAL A 197 -5.30 -1.05 6.11
N TYR A 198 -4.60 0.07 5.95
CA TYR A 198 -4.72 1.21 6.83
C TYR A 198 -4.54 2.55 6.09
N THR A 199 -5.05 3.60 6.69
CA THR A 199 -4.97 4.97 6.15
C THR A 199 -5.01 6.00 7.27
N THR A 200 -4.57 7.23 6.99
CA THR A 200 -4.73 8.37 7.92
C THR A 200 -6.07 9.09 7.76
N ASN A 201 -6.86 8.72 6.76
CA ASN A 201 -8.09 9.41 6.37
C ASN A 201 -9.33 8.61 6.81
N ASP A 202 -10.15 9.20 7.67
CA ASP A 202 -11.38 8.59 8.20
C ASP A 202 -12.39 8.30 7.07
N ASP A 203 -12.61 9.24 6.15
CA ASP A 203 -13.55 9.05 5.02
C ASP A 203 -13.09 7.96 4.06
N ALA A 204 -11.76 7.83 3.87
CA ALA A 204 -11.20 6.75 3.09
C ALA A 204 -11.36 5.41 3.80
N PHE A 205 -11.17 5.37 5.12
CA PHE A 205 -11.37 4.16 5.92
C PHE A 205 -12.82 3.67 5.85
N ASP A 206 -13.79 4.57 5.95
CA ASP A 206 -15.22 4.23 5.86
C ASP A 206 -15.59 3.57 4.53
N LYS A 207 -14.88 3.92 3.43
CA LYS A 207 -15.07 3.26 2.13
C LYS A 207 -14.48 1.84 2.08
N LEU A 208 -13.52 1.51 2.94
CA LEU A 208 -12.88 0.18 2.99
C LEU A 208 -13.72 -0.84 3.78
N VAL A 209 -14.62 -0.41 4.65
CA VAL A 209 -15.46 -1.22 5.56
C VAL A 209 -16.84 -1.54 4.95
#